data_fb62fbd6135ee7dc81ae2358e02652de
#
_entry.id   fb62fbd6135ee7dc81ae2358e02652de
#
_cell.length_a   1.000
_cell.length_b   1.000
_cell.length_c   1.000
_cell.angle_alpha   90.00
_cell.angle_beta   90.00
_cell.angle_gamma   90.00
#
_symmetry.space_group_name_H-M   'P 1'
#
loop_
_entity.id
_entity.type
_entity.pdbx_description
1 polymer ?
#
loop_
_entity_poly.entity_id
_entity_poly.type
_entity_poly.pdbx_seq_one_letter_code
_entity_poly.pdbx_strand_id
1 'polypeptide(L)'
;DRFKQAGIITGINQLLGGLFSAIGPVAISGSAGFIATTNIYKRLPFILGSSFIIVVSIFPKITSFFAAIPVAVGYAAIYPVFASMIGLAFREYETVQDKERLFKVAGLSIFTGVGVMFVPAGAYSTLPPFLASFLSNGLVLGSVMAILLEILFSRSTAKQIS
;
A
#
# COMPACT_ATOMS: atom_id res chain seq x y z
N ASP A 1 10.54 -3.67 23.81
CA ASP A 1 9.57 -2.82 23.09
C ASP A 1 9.54 -3.24 21.63
N ARG A 2 8.52 -3.99 21.23
CA ARG A 2 8.45 -4.65 19.90
C ARG A 2 8.49 -3.63 18.76
N PHE A 3 7.90 -2.45 18.94
CA PHE A 3 7.91 -1.38 17.94
C PHE A 3 9.31 -0.83 17.70
N LYS A 4 10.10 -0.65 18.77
CA LYS A 4 11.47 -0.17 18.67
C LYS A 4 12.36 -1.18 17.92
N GLN A 5 12.21 -2.46 18.20
CA GLN A 5 12.93 -3.52 17.50
C GLN A 5 12.54 -3.59 16.01
N ALA A 6 11.25 -3.52 15.70
CA ALA A 6 10.76 -3.49 14.33
C ALA A 6 11.31 -2.28 13.56
N GLY A 7 11.33 -1.09 14.17
CA GLY A 7 11.89 0.11 13.57
C GLY A 7 13.38 -0.02 13.24
N ILE A 8 14.18 -0.57 14.17
CA ILE A 8 15.62 -0.80 13.96
C ILE A 8 15.85 -1.78 12.80
N ILE A 9 15.13 -2.92 12.79
CA ILE A 9 15.28 -3.93 11.74
C ILE A 9 14.89 -3.35 10.38
N THR A 10 13.78 -2.60 10.31
CA THR A 10 13.35 -1.95 9.07
C THR A 10 14.39 -0.92 8.60
N GLY A 11 14.95 -0.12 9.51
CA GLY A 11 16.02 0.84 9.20
C GLY A 11 17.26 0.17 8.63
N ILE A 12 17.73 -0.91 9.23
CA ILE A 12 18.88 -1.69 8.74
C ILE A 12 18.60 -2.25 7.34
N ASN A 13 17.40 -2.82 7.13
CA ASN A 13 17.02 -3.36 5.83
C ASN A 13 16.94 -2.28 4.75
N GLN A 14 16.47 -1.07 5.09
CA GLN A 14 16.45 0.07 4.17
C GLN A 14 17.87 0.51 3.79
N LEU A 15 18.80 0.56 4.75
CA LEU A 15 20.21 0.87 4.48
C LEU A 15 20.84 -0.18 3.55
N LEU A 16 20.61 -1.46 3.81
CA LEU A 16 21.10 -2.54 2.94
C LEU A 16 20.47 -2.45 1.55
N GLY A 17 19.17 -2.18 1.46
CA GLY A 17 18.49 -1.96 0.18
C GLY A 17 19.15 -0.82 -0.62
N GLY A 18 19.46 0.31 0.02
CA GLY A 18 20.16 1.43 -0.61
C GLY A 18 21.57 1.07 -1.08
N LEU A 19 22.34 0.33 -0.28
CA LEU A 19 23.69 -0.11 -0.63
C LEU A 19 23.74 -1.07 -1.82
N PHE A 20 22.79 -1.98 -1.90
CA PHE A 20 22.70 -2.98 -2.97
C PHE A 20 21.78 -2.56 -4.13
N SER A 21 21.33 -1.31 -4.18
CA SER A 21 20.37 -0.81 -5.18
C SER A 21 19.12 -1.70 -5.30
N ALA A 22 18.73 -2.32 -4.19
CA ALA A 22 17.53 -3.14 -4.08
C ALA A 22 16.37 -2.34 -3.48
N ILE A 23 15.15 -2.73 -3.79
CA ILE A 23 13.97 -2.14 -3.16
C ILE A 23 13.99 -2.53 -1.67
N GLY A 24 14.08 -1.54 -0.79
CA GLY A 24 14.04 -1.76 0.64
C GLY A 24 12.67 -2.34 1.07
N PRO A 25 12.66 -3.30 2.00
CA PRO A 25 11.41 -3.85 2.50
C PRO A 25 10.61 -2.79 3.25
N VAL A 26 9.35 -2.66 2.89
CA VAL A 26 8.40 -1.75 3.54
C VAL A 26 7.32 -2.59 4.22
N ALA A 27 6.93 -2.20 5.44
CA ALA A 27 5.79 -2.80 6.11
C ALA A 27 4.51 -2.50 5.29
N ILE A 28 3.97 -3.52 4.62
CA ILE A 28 2.80 -3.38 3.77
C ILE A 28 1.58 -3.86 4.55
N SER A 29 0.55 -3.01 4.65
CA SER A 29 -0.75 -3.35 5.25
C SER A 29 -1.39 -4.57 4.59
N GLY A 30 -1.10 -4.83 3.31
CA GLY A 30 -1.53 -6.02 2.60
C GLY A 30 -1.10 -7.33 3.24
N SER A 31 0.09 -7.40 3.81
CA SER A 31 0.55 -8.59 4.55
C SER A 31 -0.27 -8.81 5.81
N ALA A 32 -0.62 -7.75 6.53
CA ALA A 32 -1.50 -7.83 7.69
C ALA A 32 -2.92 -8.26 7.29
N GLY A 33 -3.45 -7.70 6.20
CA GLY A 33 -4.74 -8.08 5.64
C GLY A 33 -4.77 -9.55 5.20
N PHE A 34 -3.71 -10.03 4.55
CA PHE A 34 -3.59 -11.44 4.17
C PHE A 34 -3.59 -12.37 5.38
N ILE A 35 -2.84 -12.04 6.42
CA ILE A 35 -2.83 -12.81 7.68
C ILE A 35 -4.21 -12.80 8.33
N ALA A 36 -4.89 -11.65 8.37
CA ALA A 36 -6.22 -11.52 8.96
C ALA A 36 -7.28 -12.33 8.21
N THR A 37 -7.19 -12.41 6.88
CA THR A 37 -8.15 -13.16 6.06
C THR A 37 -7.89 -14.66 6.03
N THR A 38 -6.62 -15.08 6.05
CA THR A 38 -6.24 -16.50 6.00
C THR A 38 -6.17 -17.15 7.38
N ASN A 39 -6.17 -16.36 8.47
CA ASN A 39 -5.97 -16.81 9.85
C ASN A 39 -4.65 -17.60 10.07
N ILE A 40 -3.65 -17.39 9.20
CA ILE A 40 -2.36 -18.06 9.29
C ILE A 40 -1.40 -17.21 10.14
N TYR A 41 -1.42 -17.40 11.45
CA TYR A 41 -0.56 -16.67 12.39
C TYR A 41 0.78 -17.38 12.68
N LYS A 42 0.99 -18.58 12.16
CA LYS A 42 2.21 -19.35 12.38
C LYS A 42 3.39 -18.74 11.62
N ARG A 43 4.58 -18.73 12.24
CA ARG A 43 5.81 -18.21 11.62
C ARG A 43 6.37 -19.15 10.55
N LEU A 44 6.04 -20.45 10.61
CA LEU A 44 6.60 -21.45 9.73
C LEU A 44 6.36 -21.17 8.24
N PRO A 45 5.13 -20.82 7.77
CA PRO A 45 4.91 -20.49 6.36
C PRO A 45 5.75 -19.30 5.89
N PHE A 46 5.93 -18.29 6.73
CA PHE A 46 6.76 -17.14 6.43
C PHE A 46 8.24 -17.53 6.27
N ILE A 47 8.78 -18.33 7.19
CA ILE A 47 10.17 -18.80 7.15
C ILE A 47 10.41 -19.65 5.91
N LEU A 48 9.49 -20.59 5.61
CA LEU A 48 9.59 -21.44 4.43
C LEU A 48 9.54 -20.65 3.13
N GLY A 49 8.60 -19.68 3.02
CA GLY A 49 8.49 -18.81 1.86
C GLY A 49 9.74 -17.93 1.66
N SER A 50 10.24 -17.34 2.73
CA SER A 50 11.46 -16.53 2.67
C SER A 50 12.68 -17.36 2.29
N SER A 51 12.83 -18.56 2.87
CA SER A 51 13.91 -19.48 2.53
C SER A 51 13.83 -19.93 1.06
N PHE A 52 12.63 -20.21 0.56
CA PHE A 52 12.42 -20.54 -0.84
C PHE A 52 12.85 -19.41 -1.77
N ILE A 53 12.48 -18.16 -1.46
CA ILE A 53 12.87 -17.00 -2.25
C ILE A 53 14.41 -16.85 -2.25
N ILE A 54 15.08 -17.02 -1.10
CA ILE A 54 16.54 -16.95 -1.01
C ILE A 54 17.17 -18.01 -1.92
N VAL A 55 16.70 -19.27 -1.85
CA VAL A 55 17.22 -20.35 -2.69
C VAL A 55 17.03 -20.04 -4.18
N VAL A 56 15.83 -19.60 -4.58
CA VAL A 56 15.54 -19.20 -5.97
C VAL A 56 16.45 -18.08 -6.43
N SER A 57 16.72 -17.10 -5.58
CA SER A 57 17.57 -15.94 -5.92
C SER A 57 19.03 -16.27 -6.14
N ILE A 58 19.54 -17.35 -5.52
CA ILE A 58 20.93 -17.81 -5.70
C ILE A 58 21.15 -18.42 -7.09
N PHE A 59 20.12 -18.98 -7.70
CA PHE A 59 20.22 -19.67 -8.98
C PHE A 59 19.65 -18.84 -10.13
N PRO A 60 20.48 -18.17 -10.97
CA PRO A 60 20.03 -17.28 -12.04
C PRO A 60 19.11 -17.97 -13.06
N LYS A 61 19.35 -19.26 -13.34
CA LYS A 61 18.50 -20.05 -14.26
C LYS A 61 17.07 -20.19 -13.75
N ILE A 62 16.90 -20.39 -12.43
CA ILE A 62 15.58 -20.51 -11.79
C ILE A 62 14.90 -19.15 -11.80
N THR A 63 15.62 -18.10 -11.47
CA THR A 63 15.12 -16.71 -11.51
C THR A 63 14.66 -16.34 -12.92
N SER A 64 15.44 -16.67 -13.96
CA SER A 64 15.05 -16.44 -15.37
C SER A 64 13.80 -17.22 -15.76
N PHE A 65 13.62 -18.43 -15.26
CA PHE A 65 12.40 -19.19 -15.49
C PHE A 65 11.16 -18.49 -14.89
N PHE A 66 11.25 -18.01 -13.65
CA PHE A 66 10.17 -17.25 -13.04
C PHE A 66 9.93 -15.89 -13.72
N ALA A 67 11.00 -15.22 -14.18
CA ALA A 67 10.89 -13.98 -14.94
C ALA A 67 10.23 -14.14 -16.31
N ALA A 68 10.25 -15.35 -16.88
CA ALA A 68 9.57 -15.66 -18.13
C ALA A 68 8.04 -15.85 -17.98
N ILE A 69 7.52 -15.90 -16.74
CA ILE A 69 6.07 -16.02 -16.51
C ILE A 69 5.37 -14.77 -17.05
N PRO A 70 4.33 -14.94 -17.90
CA PRO A 70 3.57 -13.82 -18.42
C PRO A 70 3.00 -12.95 -17.28
N VAL A 71 3.10 -11.65 -17.43
CA VAL A 71 2.64 -10.65 -16.44
C VAL A 71 1.16 -10.86 -16.07
N ALA A 72 0.33 -11.30 -17.04
CA ALA A 72 -1.08 -11.61 -16.80
C ALA A 72 -1.28 -12.73 -15.76
N VAL A 73 -0.40 -13.73 -15.72
CA VAL A 73 -0.46 -14.81 -14.72
C VAL A 73 -0.10 -14.27 -13.34
N GLY A 74 0.90 -13.38 -13.27
CA GLY A 74 1.25 -12.68 -12.03
C GLY A 74 0.09 -11.86 -11.48
N TYR A 75 -0.58 -11.07 -12.32
CA TYR A 75 -1.77 -10.31 -11.91
C TYR A 75 -2.92 -11.21 -11.46
N ALA A 76 -3.17 -12.32 -12.14
CA ALA A 76 -4.19 -13.28 -11.73
C ALA A 76 -3.91 -13.87 -10.34
N ALA A 77 -2.64 -14.12 -10.01
CA ALA A 77 -2.25 -14.67 -8.72
C ALA A 77 -2.43 -13.66 -7.57
N ILE A 78 -2.17 -12.37 -7.80
CA ILE A 78 -2.30 -11.33 -6.76
C ILE A 78 -3.71 -10.74 -6.66
N TYR A 79 -4.56 -10.92 -7.67
CA TYR A 79 -5.92 -10.38 -7.70
C TYR A 79 -6.77 -10.78 -6.47
N PRO A 80 -6.83 -12.05 -6.03
CA PRO A 80 -7.59 -12.43 -4.84
C PRO A 80 -7.09 -11.75 -3.57
N VAL A 81 -5.78 -11.49 -3.48
CA VAL A 81 -5.18 -10.79 -2.33
C VAL A 81 -5.68 -9.36 -2.27
N PHE A 82 -5.65 -8.63 -3.39
CA PHE A 82 -6.17 -7.27 -3.44
C PHE A 82 -7.69 -7.22 -3.22
N ALA A 83 -8.44 -8.17 -3.75
CA ALA A 83 -9.88 -8.26 -3.50
C ALA A 83 -10.19 -8.44 -2.00
N SER A 84 -9.41 -9.27 -1.30
CA SER A 84 -9.58 -9.47 0.15
C SER A 84 -9.19 -8.22 0.96
N MET A 85 -8.24 -7.42 0.49
CA MET A 85 -7.88 -6.14 1.11
C MET A 85 -9.01 -5.11 1.01
N ILE A 86 -9.72 -5.07 -0.12
CA ILE A 86 -10.92 -4.22 -0.26
C ILE A 86 -11.99 -4.66 0.76
N GLY A 87 -12.20 -5.96 0.91
CA GLY A 87 -13.11 -6.50 1.93
C GLY A 87 -12.73 -6.11 3.35
N LEU A 88 -11.42 -6.08 3.66
CA LEU A 88 -10.92 -5.61 4.94
C LEU A 88 -11.21 -4.11 5.14
N ALA A 89 -11.01 -3.28 4.12
CA ALA A 89 -11.32 -1.85 4.19
C ALA A 89 -12.80 -1.60 4.49
N PHE A 90 -13.71 -2.36 3.91
CA PHE A 90 -15.14 -2.26 4.23
C PHE A 90 -15.43 -2.61 5.70
N ARG A 91 -14.77 -3.62 6.26
CA ARG A 91 -14.91 -3.96 7.69
C ARG A 91 -14.42 -2.84 8.60
N GLU A 92 -13.31 -2.20 8.26
CA GLU A 92 -12.82 -1.03 9.00
C GLU A 92 -13.81 0.13 8.92
N TYR A 93 -14.44 0.33 7.78
CA TYR A 93 -15.50 1.34 7.62
C TYR A 93 -16.72 1.08 8.51
N GLU A 94 -17.04 -0.18 8.82
CA GLU A 94 -18.13 -0.52 9.72
C GLU A 94 -17.88 -0.07 11.16
N THR A 95 -16.62 0.02 11.58
CA THR A 95 -16.25 0.41 12.96
C THR A 95 -16.39 1.91 13.22
N VAL A 96 -16.38 2.73 12.16
CA VAL A 96 -16.49 4.20 12.29
C VAL A 96 -17.92 4.59 12.61
N GLN A 97 -18.11 5.41 13.64
CA GLN A 97 -19.43 5.83 14.12
C GLN A 97 -20.09 6.86 13.19
N ASP A 98 -19.32 7.86 12.75
CA ASP A 98 -19.82 8.92 11.84
C ASP A 98 -19.73 8.46 10.39
N LYS A 99 -20.79 7.76 9.94
CA LYS A 99 -20.87 7.22 8.58
C LYS A 99 -20.97 8.31 7.52
N GLU A 100 -21.66 9.39 7.79
CA GLU A 100 -21.82 10.47 6.82
C GLU A 100 -20.50 11.15 6.50
N ARG A 101 -19.71 11.45 7.54
CA ARG A 101 -18.37 12.00 7.40
C ARG A 101 -17.45 11.00 6.69
N LEU A 102 -17.47 9.73 7.10
CA LEU A 102 -16.67 8.69 6.49
C LEU A 102 -16.91 8.59 4.99
N PHE A 103 -18.17 8.54 4.54
CA PHE A 103 -18.50 8.42 3.12
C PHE A 103 -18.09 9.66 2.32
N LYS A 104 -18.24 10.87 2.90
CA LYS A 104 -17.75 12.10 2.26
C LYS A 104 -16.24 12.09 2.08
N VAL A 105 -15.50 11.77 3.14
CA VAL A 105 -14.02 11.71 3.11
C VAL A 105 -13.55 10.63 2.16
N ALA A 106 -14.04 9.40 2.31
CA ALA A 106 -13.64 8.27 1.48
C ALA A 106 -14.03 8.47 0.00
N GLY A 107 -15.26 8.93 -0.26
CA GLY A 107 -15.75 9.15 -1.61
C GLY A 107 -14.93 10.19 -2.37
N LEU A 108 -14.71 11.37 -1.78
CA LEU A 108 -13.91 12.43 -2.40
C LEU A 108 -12.45 12.02 -2.59
N SER A 109 -11.88 11.30 -1.62
CA SER A 109 -10.48 10.87 -1.67
C SER A 109 -10.25 9.80 -2.74
N ILE A 110 -11.13 8.80 -2.82
CA ILE A 110 -11.07 7.76 -3.84
C ILE A 110 -11.33 8.38 -5.22
N PHE A 111 -12.33 9.24 -5.35
CA PHE A 111 -12.62 9.92 -6.61
C PHE A 111 -11.43 10.75 -7.09
N THR A 112 -10.78 11.50 -6.20
CA THR A 112 -9.58 12.27 -6.53
C THR A 112 -8.43 11.36 -6.93
N GLY A 113 -8.15 10.32 -6.15
CA GLY A 113 -7.06 9.38 -6.43
C GLY A 113 -7.24 8.64 -7.74
N VAL A 114 -8.43 8.11 -7.99
CA VAL A 114 -8.75 7.41 -9.25
C VAL A 114 -8.79 8.40 -10.42
N GLY A 115 -9.40 9.59 -10.24
CA GLY A 115 -9.49 10.61 -11.28
C GLY A 115 -8.13 11.03 -11.82
N VAL A 116 -7.14 11.20 -10.95
CA VAL A 116 -5.77 11.55 -11.34
C VAL A 116 -5.10 10.47 -12.21
N MET A 117 -5.43 9.21 -12.02
CA MET A 117 -4.87 8.12 -12.83
C MET A 117 -5.32 8.17 -14.30
N PHE A 118 -6.41 8.88 -14.60
CA PHE A 118 -6.88 9.09 -15.99
C PHE A 118 -6.30 10.35 -16.64
N VAL A 119 -5.53 11.16 -15.90
CA VAL A 119 -4.89 12.35 -16.48
C VAL A 119 -3.70 11.92 -17.34
N PRO A 120 -3.64 12.34 -18.61
CA PRO A 120 -2.54 11.99 -19.50
C PRO A 120 -1.20 12.47 -18.95
N ALA A 121 -0.14 11.66 -19.11
CA ALA A 121 1.20 12.00 -18.63
C ALA A 121 1.73 13.34 -19.21
N GLY A 122 1.29 13.72 -20.41
CA GLY A 122 1.62 15.01 -21.03
C GLY A 122 1.14 16.23 -20.24
N ALA A 123 0.10 16.10 -19.43
CA ALA A 123 -0.40 17.19 -18.59
C ALA A 123 0.60 17.63 -17.50
N TYR A 124 1.51 16.74 -17.14
CA TYR A 124 2.52 16.98 -16.11
C TYR A 124 3.89 17.39 -16.67
N SER A 125 4.03 17.48 -18.00
CA SER A 125 5.33 17.71 -18.70
C SER A 125 5.98 19.06 -18.38
N THR A 126 5.19 20.07 -17.99
CA THR A 126 5.67 21.40 -17.63
C THR A 126 6.05 21.54 -16.16
N LEU A 127 5.77 20.52 -15.36
CA LEU A 127 6.02 20.54 -13.91
C LEU A 127 7.42 20.00 -13.58
N PRO A 128 8.05 20.49 -12.48
CA PRO A 128 9.25 19.86 -11.96
C PRO A 128 9.05 18.37 -11.70
N PRO A 129 10.06 17.50 -11.91
CA PRO A 129 9.91 16.04 -11.83
C PRO A 129 9.33 15.55 -10.49
N PHE A 130 9.67 16.21 -9.40
CA PHE A 130 9.12 15.90 -8.07
C PHE A 130 7.61 16.12 -8.01
N LEU A 131 7.14 17.29 -8.48
CA LEU A 131 5.71 17.62 -8.49
C LEU A 131 4.94 16.72 -9.49
N ALA A 132 5.53 16.46 -10.64
CA ALA A 132 4.93 15.55 -11.62
C ALA A 132 4.72 14.16 -11.03
N SER A 133 5.73 13.58 -10.37
CA SER A 133 5.64 12.27 -9.71
C SER A 133 4.61 12.25 -8.57
N PHE A 134 4.54 13.33 -7.80
CA PHE A 134 3.58 13.45 -6.70
C PHE A 134 2.15 13.56 -7.21
N LEU A 135 1.90 14.46 -8.16
CA LEU A 135 0.56 14.73 -8.69
C LEU A 135 0.02 13.63 -9.62
N SER A 136 0.89 12.86 -10.27
CA SER A 136 0.49 11.73 -11.11
C SER A 136 0.20 10.45 -10.32
N ASN A 137 0.57 10.41 -9.05
CA ASN A 137 0.35 9.25 -8.20
C ASN A 137 -0.99 9.33 -7.48
N GLY A 138 -2.01 8.66 -8.03
CA GLY A 138 -3.36 8.68 -7.49
C GLY A 138 -3.47 8.16 -6.05
N LEU A 139 -2.63 7.20 -5.65
CA LEU A 139 -2.63 6.69 -4.28
C LEU A 139 -2.13 7.75 -3.30
N VAL A 140 -1.05 8.46 -3.65
CA VAL A 140 -0.50 9.54 -2.82
C VAL A 140 -1.51 10.67 -2.72
N LEU A 141 -2.05 11.11 -3.87
CA LEU A 141 -2.98 12.24 -3.89
C LEU A 141 -4.29 11.92 -3.16
N GLY A 142 -4.84 10.73 -3.36
CA GLY A 142 -6.02 10.25 -2.64
C GLY A 142 -5.80 10.20 -1.13
N SER A 143 -4.64 9.72 -0.68
CA SER A 143 -4.29 9.68 0.75
C SER A 143 -4.15 11.06 1.36
N VAL A 144 -3.47 11.98 0.66
CA VAL A 144 -3.34 13.38 1.10
C VAL A 144 -4.71 14.04 1.17
N MET A 145 -5.56 13.82 0.17
CA MET A 145 -6.93 14.35 0.17
C MET A 145 -7.75 13.82 1.35
N ALA A 146 -7.62 12.52 1.67
CA ALA A 146 -8.29 11.93 2.82
C ALA A 146 -7.89 12.64 4.13
N ILE A 147 -6.60 12.86 4.34
CA ILE A 147 -6.08 13.54 5.54
C ILE A 147 -6.60 14.99 5.60
N LEU A 148 -6.55 15.72 4.49
CA LEU A 148 -7.01 17.11 4.43
C LEU A 148 -8.51 17.21 4.73
N LEU A 149 -9.32 16.38 4.11
CA LEU A 149 -10.77 16.37 4.33
C LEU A 149 -11.12 15.96 5.77
N GLU A 150 -10.39 14.98 6.32
CA GLU A 150 -10.56 14.58 7.71
C GLU A 150 -10.30 15.72 8.68
N ILE A 151 -9.23 16.49 8.48
CA ILE A 151 -8.92 17.67 9.28
C ILE A 151 -9.99 18.77 9.12
N LEU A 152 -10.44 19.02 7.90
CA LEU A 152 -11.45 20.04 7.61
C LEU A 152 -12.79 19.71 8.26
N PHE A 153 -13.28 18.48 8.08
CA PHE A 153 -14.57 18.06 8.64
C PHE A 153 -14.51 17.88 10.17
N SER A 154 -13.36 17.48 10.72
CA SER A 154 -13.16 17.40 12.17
C SER A 154 -13.34 18.77 12.84
N ARG A 155 -12.79 19.81 12.24
CA ARG A 155 -12.90 21.18 12.76
C ARG A 155 -14.33 21.74 12.64
N SER A 156 -15.08 21.33 11.62
CA SER A 156 -16.46 21.75 11.43
C SER A 156 -17.39 21.20 12.51
N THR A 157 -17.21 19.94 12.90
CA THR A 157 -18.03 19.30 13.94
C THR A 157 -17.74 19.88 15.33
N ALA A 158 -16.48 20.22 15.63
CA ALA A 158 -16.13 20.86 16.89
C ALA A 158 -16.74 22.26 17.06
N LYS A 159 -17.01 22.96 15.97
CA LYS A 159 -17.60 24.31 15.95
C LYS A 159 -19.13 24.32 16.12
N GLN A 160 -19.79 23.18 15.89
CA GLN A 160 -21.25 23.06 16.09
C GLN A 160 -21.64 22.69 17.54
N ILE A 161 -20.68 22.23 18.35
CA ILE A 161 -20.90 21.80 19.73
C ILE A 161 -20.52 22.90 20.75
N SER A 162 -19.86 23.95 20.29
CA SER A 162 -19.50 25.16 21.08
C SER A 162 -20.51 26.28 20.88
#